data_9a4d2d9c343ffed36a4981a0225c6f5d
#
_entry.id   9a4d2d9c343ffed36a4981a0225c6f5d
#
_cell.length_a   1.000
_cell.length_b   1.000
_cell.length_c   1.000
_cell.angle_alpha   90.00
_cell.angle_beta   90.00
_cell.angle_gamma   90.00
#
_symmetry.space_group_name_H-M   'P 1'
#
loop_
_entity.id
_entity.type
_entity.pdbx_description
1 polymer ?
#
loop_
_entity_poly.entity_id
_entity_poly.type
_entity_poly.pdbx_seq_one_letter_code
_entity_poly.pdbx_strand_id
1 'polypeptide(L)'
;MRIVIASLQYHPDAPSGSARLAYDEAVYLAGLGHEVWLVARDGSGRQPEYEEKDGLRLLRYPPVVSRGADPSRFSLHQDQTRRVLETHLRETPDCLHGHALLQFAGALSLYGGTVRTCYSIHSPAQLELLAGAVGAGWARKLPLYPRAAALHVLERRCLKRSASITAFSLYTRDLVRKLHGAHVAERVQVISGWANMAQFAMPIDREAGRSRLGWPTGVPVLFTVRRLVPRMGLERLLRALHGVQAAGRRFHLVVAGDGPQKPALQRLAGDLGLLSSVQFAGSVDEDALSRMYAAASAFVLPTAALECFGLIAVEAMATGSPVLATPTGAIPEVVGGIEPQWLARDNSPDAIRDLLIRFLDGSLPGHRPEDVRAYAERRFSRTHRVADLAAAVLGAQAPVA
;
A
#
# COMPACT_ATOMS: atom_id res chain seq x y z
N MET A 1 24.04 -13.65 8.75
CA MET A 1 23.79 -12.43 9.55
C MET A 1 22.48 -12.58 10.29
N ARG A 2 22.39 -11.95 11.45
CA ARG A 2 21.13 -11.79 12.18
C ARG A 2 20.50 -10.45 11.87
N ILE A 3 19.28 -10.45 11.31
CA ILE A 3 18.59 -9.26 10.81
C ILE A 3 17.28 -9.09 11.56
N VAL A 4 17.02 -7.89 12.07
CA VAL A 4 15.73 -7.53 12.68
C VAL A 4 14.96 -6.64 11.72
N ILE A 5 13.76 -7.07 11.33
CA ILE A 5 12.83 -6.30 10.50
C ILE A 5 11.66 -5.81 11.38
N ALA A 6 11.50 -4.49 11.45
CA ALA A 6 10.45 -3.84 12.23
C ALA A 6 9.27 -3.44 11.33
N SER A 7 8.14 -4.16 11.41
CA SER A 7 6.94 -3.96 10.60
C SER A 7 5.75 -3.52 11.45
N LEU A 8 4.76 -2.88 10.80
CA LEU A 8 3.52 -2.50 11.48
C LEU A 8 2.70 -3.72 11.88
N GLN A 9 2.59 -4.69 10.99
CA GLN A 9 1.83 -5.92 11.12
C GLN A 9 2.57 -7.03 10.39
N TYR A 10 2.25 -8.27 10.69
CA TYR A 10 2.72 -9.43 9.95
C TYR A 10 1.76 -9.75 8.80
N HIS A 11 2.28 -9.99 7.61
CA HIS A 11 1.54 -10.57 6.51
C HIS A 11 1.74 -12.10 6.54
N PRO A 12 0.70 -12.94 6.39
CA PRO A 12 -0.65 -12.65 5.91
C PRO A 12 -1.70 -12.34 6.99
N ASP A 13 -1.35 -12.21 8.27
CA ASP A 13 -2.34 -11.95 9.35
C ASP A 13 -3.14 -10.64 9.12
N ALA A 14 -2.56 -9.70 8.37
CA ALA A 14 -3.20 -8.43 8.08
C ALA A 14 -2.98 -7.98 6.62
N PRO A 15 -4.04 -7.64 5.87
CA PRO A 15 -3.95 -7.17 4.51
C PRO A 15 -3.43 -5.73 4.46
N SER A 16 -2.12 -5.57 4.38
CA SER A 16 -1.43 -4.27 4.32
C SER A 16 -0.29 -4.34 3.31
N GLY A 17 -0.23 -3.39 2.37
CA GLY A 17 0.85 -3.35 1.37
C GLY A 17 2.24 -3.21 1.99
N SER A 18 2.38 -2.41 3.05
CA SER A 18 3.67 -2.27 3.74
C SER A 18 4.07 -3.55 4.49
N ALA A 19 3.11 -4.25 5.09
CA ALA A 19 3.38 -5.53 5.76
C ALA A 19 3.77 -6.62 4.76
N ARG A 20 3.14 -6.63 3.56
CA ARG A 20 3.50 -7.55 2.48
C ARG A 20 4.94 -7.32 2.00
N LEU A 21 5.34 -6.07 1.74
CA LEU A 21 6.71 -5.76 1.31
C LEU A 21 7.74 -6.18 2.38
N ALA A 22 7.46 -5.93 3.65
CA ALA A 22 8.33 -6.35 4.75
C ALA A 22 8.42 -7.89 4.88
N TYR A 23 7.32 -8.59 4.66
CA TYR A 23 7.28 -10.06 4.66
C TYR A 23 8.06 -10.64 3.48
N ASP A 24 7.82 -10.15 2.27
CA ASP A 24 8.51 -10.60 1.07
C ASP A 24 10.03 -10.45 1.21
N GLU A 25 10.49 -9.34 1.78
CA GLU A 25 11.90 -9.10 2.07
C GLU A 25 12.41 -10.09 3.14
N ALA A 26 11.67 -10.26 4.22
CA ALA A 26 12.05 -11.17 5.30
C ALA A 26 12.26 -12.61 4.80
N VAL A 27 11.31 -13.11 4.02
CA VAL A 27 11.38 -14.45 3.40
C VAL A 27 12.54 -14.55 2.41
N TYR A 28 12.78 -13.50 1.62
CA TYR A 28 13.91 -13.46 0.69
C TYR A 28 15.25 -13.54 1.43
N LEU A 29 15.44 -12.74 2.48
CA LEU A 29 16.66 -12.74 3.30
C LEU A 29 16.85 -14.08 4.03
N ALA A 30 15.79 -14.68 4.55
CA ALA A 30 15.86 -16.02 5.15
C ALA A 30 16.27 -17.07 4.11
N GLY A 31 15.76 -16.99 2.88
CA GLY A 31 16.15 -17.84 1.76
C GLY A 31 17.62 -17.71 1.35
N LEU A 32 18.27 -16.58 1.66
CA LEU A 32 19.71 -16.37 1.49
C LEU A 32 20.53 -16.93 2.67
N GLY A 33 19.92 -17.59 3.66
CA GLY A 33 20.58 -18.16 4.82
C GLY A 33 20.82 -17.18 5.97
N HIS A 34 20.14 -16.03 6.00
CA HIS A 34 20.18 -15.12 7.14
C HIS A 34 19.19 -15.55 8.23
N GLU A 35 19.55 -15.29 9.48
CA GLU A 35 18.64 -15.42 10.64
C GLU A 35 17.77 -14.16 10.70
N VAL A 36 16.49 -14.27 10.34
CA VAL A 36 15.59 -13.12 10.24
C VAL A 36 14.56 -13.12 11.37
N TRP A 37 14.54 -12.02 12.12
CA TRP A 37 13.57 -11.71 13.17
C TRP A 37 12.62 -10.64 12.67
N LEU A 38 11.34 -10.94 12.58
CA LEU A 38 10.33 -9.96 12.19
C LEU A 38 9.51 -9.57 13.42
N VAL A 39 9.60 -8.30 13.84
CA VAL A 39 8.81 -7.77 14.95
C VAL A 39 7.63 -6.96 14.43
N ALA A 40 6.42 -7.29 14.91
CA ALA A 40 5.18 -6.66 14.47
C ALA A 40 4.13 -6.59 15.59
N ARG A 41 3.13 -5.75 15.39
CA ARG A 41 1.93 -5.76 16.25
C ARG A 41 0.98 -6.87 15.79
N ASP A 42 0.52 -7.70 16.72
CA ASP A 42 -0.67 -8.52 16.49
C ASP A 42 -1.93 -7.65 16.53
N GLY A 43 -2.65 -7.58 15.41
CA GLY A 43 -3.91 -6.81 15.33
C GLY A 43 -5.08 -7.48 16.05
N SER A 44 -5.04 -8.81 16.19
CA SER A 44 -6.10 -9.62 16.80
C SER A 44 -5.94 -9.79 18.32
N GLY A 45 -4.72 -9.71 18.83
CA GLY A 45 -4.37 -10.03 20.22
C GLY A 45 -4.48 -11.51 20.57
N ARG A 46 -4.52 -12.39 19.56
CA ARG A 46 -4.73 -13.84 19.73
C ARG A 46 -3.53 -14.68 19.30
N GLN A 47 -2.59 -14.09 18.58
CA GLN A 47 -1.41 -14.78 18.08
C GLN A 47 -0.34 -14.92 19.18
N PRO A 48 0.49 -15.97 19.14
CA PRO A 48 1.58 -16.13 20.09
C PRO A 48 2.59 -14.99 19.97
N GLU A 49 3.23 -14.65 21.09
CA GLU A 49 4.28 -13.60 21.12
C GLU A 49 5.51 -14.01 20.32
N TYR A 50 5.86 -15.29 20.32
CA TYR A 50 6.94 -15.88 19.52
C TYR A 50 6.42 -17.05 18.69
N GLU A 51 6.83 -17.13 17.43
CA GLU A 51 6.52 -18.22 16.51
C GLU A 51 7.65 -18.36 15.48
N GLU A 52 7.99 -19.58 15.10
CA GLU A 52 8.83 -19.85 13.92
C GLU A 52 7.94 -20.28 12.76
N LYS A 53 7.98 -19.51 11.67
CA LYS A 53 7.14 -19.72 10.49
C LYS A 53 7.80 -19.15 9.24
N ASP A 54 7.67 -19.85 8.12
CA ASP A 54 8.21 -19.42 6.80
C ASP A 54 9.72 -19.14 6.82
N GLY A 55 10.48 -19.84 7.70
CA GLY A 55 11.91 -19.60 7.91
C GLY A 55 12.21 -18.33 8.71
N LEU A 56 11.19 -17.69 9.29
CA LEU A 56 11.30 -16.46 10.06
C LEU A 56 11.07 -16.72 11.55
N ARG A 57 11.71 -15.94 12.41
CA ARG A 57 11.40 -15.81 13.83
C ARG A 57 10.49 -14.60 14.03
N LEU A 58 9.23 -14.87 14.32
CA LEU A 58 8.20 -13.84 14.45
C LEU A 58 8.05 -13.43 15.90
N LEU A 59 8.15 -12.13 16.15
CA LEU A 59 7.86 -11.53 17.44
C LEU A 59 6.62 -10.66 17.32
N ARG A 60 5.61 -10.94 18.12
CA ARG A 60 4.38 -10.17 18.14
C ARG A 60 4.13 -9.57 19.52
N TYR A 61 3.60 -8.37 19.54
CA TYR A 61 3.08 -7.77 20.77
C TYR A 61 1.60 -7.43 20.58
N PRO A 62 0.80 -7.48 21.68
CA PRO A 62 -0.65 -7.31 21.61
C PRO A 62 -1.04 -5.91 21.14
N PRO A 63 -2.32 -5.71 20.75
CA PRO A 63 -2.82 -4.41 20.36
C PRO A 63 -2.61 -3.37 21.47
N VAL A 64 -2.05 -2.23 21.12
CA VAL A 64 -1.93 -1.12 22.05
C VAL A 64 -3.28 -0.41 22.13
N VAL A 65 -3.99 -0.64 23.21
CA VAL A 65 -5.29 0.00 23.49
C VAL A 65 -5.03 1.28 24.28
N SER A 66 -5.31 2.43 23.67
CA SER A 66 -5.35 3.70 24.39
C SER A 66 -6.70 4.36 24.21
N ARG A 67 -7.26 4.92 25.28
CA ARG A 67 -8.52 5.67 25.22
C ARG A 67 -8.26 7.05 24.63
N GLY A 68 -8.95 7.38 23.54
CA GLY A 68 -8.96 8.75 22.96
C GLY A 68 -7.64 9.17 22.30
N ALA A 69 -7.33 10.47 22.45
CA ALA A 69 -6.23 11.15 21.77
C ALA A 69 -4.88 11.08 22.53
N ASP A 70 -4.64 10.04 23.33
CA ASP A 70 -3.46 9.92 24.20
C ASP A 70 -2.15 9.86 23.38
N PRO A 71 -1.22 10.84 23.58
CA PRO A 71 0.10 10.84 22.95
C PRO A 71 0.99 9.66 23.39
N SER A 72 0.77 9.09 24.57
CA SER A 72 1.54 7.95 25.10
C SER A 72 1.43 6.70 24.22
N ARG A 73 0.42 6.63 23.34
CA ARG A 73 0.26 5.53 22.39
C ARG A 73 1.50 5.30 21.52
N PHE A 74 2.21 6.37 21.17
CA PHE A 74 3.41 6.23 20.33
C PHE A 74 4.57 5.61 21.12
N SER A 75 4.75 6.02 22.38
CA SER A 75 5.77 5.41 23.25
C SER A 75 5.44 3.95 23.56
N LEU A 76 4.18 3.62 23.82
CA LEU A 76 3.74 2.24 24.08
C LEU A 76 4.11 1.26 22.96
N HIS A 77 3.98 1.65 21.67
CA HIS A 77 4.43 0.80 20.57
C HIS A 77 5.95 0.59 20.59
N GLN A 78 6.72 1.64 20.90
CA GLN A 78 8.17 1.55 21.01
C GLN A 78 8.56 0.66 22.19
N ASP A 79 7.90 0.83 23.35
CA ASP A 79 8.16 0.06 24.58
C ASP A 79 7.83 -1.43 24.39
N GLN A 80 6.71 -1.74 23.75
CA GLN A 80 6.36 -3.14 23.45
C GLN A 80 7.34 -3.76 22.45
N THR A 81 7.79 -3.02 21.43
CA THR A 81 8.82 -3.50 20.51
C THR A 81 10.13 -3.79 21.22
N ARG A 82 10.57 -2.90 22.12
CA ARG A 82 11.76 -3.12 22.95
C ARG A 82 11.62 -4.36 23.79
N ARG A 83 10.52 -4.46 24.54
CA ARG A 83 10.26 -5.57 25.45
C ARG A 83 10.37 -6.94 24.77
N VAL A 84 9.68 -7.13 23.63
CA VAL A 84 9.71 -8.42 22.94
C VAL A 84 11.09 -8.73 22.35
N LEU A 85 11.82 -7.72 21.89
CA LEU A 85 13.21 -7.89 21.42
C LEU A 85 14.14 -8.27 22.58
N GLU A 86 14.11 -7.56 23.70
CA GLU A 86 14.93 -7.86 24.90
C GLU A 86 14.63 -9.25 25.46
N THR A 87 13.36 -9.68 25.41
CA THR A 87 12.95 -10.99 25.94
C THR A 87 13.48 -12.16 25.09
N HIS A 88 13.43 -12.02 23.76
CA HIS A 88 13.67 -13.15 22.86
C HIS A 88 15.00 -13.06 22.11
N LEU A 89 15.51 -11.87 21.83
CA LEU A 89 16.76 -11.67 21.09
C LEU A 89 17.92 -11.41 22.06
N ARG A 90 18.65 -12.49 22.40
CA ARG A 90 19.73 -12.43 23.40
C ARG A 90 21.03 -11.82 22.87
N GLU A 91 21.25 -11.88 21.59
CA GLU A 91 22.48 -11.38 20.94
C GLU A 91 22.17 -10.16 20.06
N THR A 92 23.11 -9.23 20.00
CA THR A 92 22.98 -8.04 19.16
C THR A 92 22.82 -8.44 17.70
N PRO A 93 21.83 -7.90 16.96
CA PRO A 93 21.69 -8.14 15.53
C PRO A 93 22.82 -7.45 14.74
N ASP A 94 23.10 -7.96 13.55
CA ASP A 94 24.03 -7.33 12.61
C ASP A 94 23.37 -6.15 11.85
N CYS A 95 22.07 -6.26 11.62
CA CYS A 95 21.30 -5.28 10.87
C CYS A 95 19.91 -5.07 11.44
N LEU A 96 19.43 -3.82 11.40
CA LEU A 96 18.09 -3.41 11.77
C LEU A 96 17.43 -2.71 10.59
N HIS A 97 16.31 -3.24 10.10
CA HIS A 97 15.52 -2.62 9.04
C HIS A 97 14.12 -2.24 9.50
N GLY A 98 13.73 -1.00 9.26
CA GLY A 98 12.41 -0.45 9.62
C GLY A 98 11.50 -0.24 8.42
N HIS A 99 10.33 -0.90 8.44
CA HIS A 99 9.19 -0.62 7.55
C HIS A 99 8.09 0.19 8.24
N ALA A 100 8.17 0.30 9.57
CA ALA A 100 7.18 1.06 10.35
C ALA A 100 7.87 1.90 11.41
N LEU A 101 7.55 3.21 11.43
CA LEU A 101 8.25 4.21 12.25
C LEU A 101 8.32 3.86 13.73
N LEU A 102 7.21 3.49 14.34
CA LEU A 102 7.14 3.30 15.81
C LEU A 102 7.91 2.05 16.24
N GLN A 103 7.78 0.95 15.49
CA GLN A 103 8.50 -0.30 15.72
C GLN A 103 10.00 -0.11 15.48
N PHE A 104 10.34 0.57 14.39
CA PHE A 104 11.74 0.89 14.09
C PHE A 104 12.38 1.78 15.17
N ALA A 105 11.67 2.80 15.63
CA ALA A 105 12.16 3.67 16.68
C ALA A 105 12.40 2.92 18.01
N GLY A 106 11.53 1.95 18.35
CA GLY A 106 11.70 1.07 19.51
C GLY A 106 12.96 0.21 19.37
N ALA A 107 13.14 -0.50 18.25
CA ALA A 107 14.32 -1.31 17.99
C ALA A 107 15.61 -0.46 17.88
N LEU A 108 15.53 0.71 17.23
CA LEU A 108 16.63 1.66 17.11
C LEU A 108 17.12 2.21 18.46
N SER A 109 16.23 2.29 19.47
CA SER A 109 16.61 2.71 20.82
C SER A 109 17.46 1.68 21.57
N LEU A 110 17.33 0.37 21.22
CA LEU A 110 18.13 -0.70 21.79
C LEU A 110 19.50 -0.83 21.08
N TYR A 111 19.48 -0.85 19.76
CA TYR A 111 20.65 -1.28 18.98
C TYR A 111 21.26 -0.15 18.13
N GLY A 112 20.59 1.00 18.04
CA GLY A 112 21.02 2.08 17.15
C GLY A 112 22.30 2.78 17.59
N GLY A 113 23.35 2.57 16.88
CA GLY A 113 24.71 3.05 17.14
C GLY A 113 25.76 1.94 17.11
N THR A 114 25.33 0.68 17.24
CA THR A 114 26.18 -0.51 17.22
C THR A 114 25.94 -1.38 16.00
N VAL A 115 24.79 -1.23 15.31
CA VAL A 115 24.36 -2.08 14.20
C VAL A 115 24.11 -1.25 12.94
N ARG A 116 24.19 -1.90 11.79
CA ARG A 116 23.78 -1.28 10.52
C ARG A 116 22.26 -1.05 10.54
N THR A 117 21.83 0.13 10.10
CA THR A 117 20.41 0.51 10.13
C THR A 117 19.93 0.93 8.75
N CYS A 118 18.76 0.44 8.36
CA CYS A 118 18.01 0.88 7.16
C CYS A 118 16.59 1.29 7.55
N TYR A 119 16.08 2.34 6.92
CA TYR A 119 14.68 2.74 7.09
C TYR A 119 13.99 2.92 5.75
N SER A 120 12.98 2.09 5.49
CA SER A 120 12.11 2.16 4.30
C SER A 120 10.87 3.01 4.57
N ILE A 121 10.78 4.14 3.87
CA ILE A 121 9.65 5.07 4.01
C ILE A 121 8.53 4.65 3.08
N HIS A 122 7.47 4.04 3.63
CA HIS A 122 6.25 3.74 2.87
C HIS A 122 5.39 4.98 2.67
N SER A 123 5.29 5.81 3.69
CA SER A 123 4.60 7.09 3.71
C SER A 123 5.12 7.90 4.90
N PRO A 124 5.38 9.20 4.78
CA PRO A 124 5.73 10.03 5.93
C PRO A 124 4.63 9.96 7.00
N ALA A 125 5.01 9.57 8.22
CA ALA A 125 4.06 9.18 9.27
C ALA A 125 3.08 10.29 9.66
N GLN A 126 3.54 11.55 9.69
CA GLN A 126 2.68 12.70 9.97
C GLN A 126 1.66 12.95 8.86
N LEU A 127 2.00 12.70 7.58
CA LEU A 127 1.06 12.85 6.47
C LEU A 127 0.02 11.73 6.47
N GLU A 128 0.41 10.50 6.81
CA GLU A 128 -0.52 9.36 6.92
C GLU A 128 -1.56 9.63 8.02
N LEU A 129 -1.12 10.18 9.17
CA LEU A 129 -2.02 10.57 10.25
C LEU A 129 -3.02 11.65 9.80
N LEU A 130 -2.55 12.70 9.12
CA LEU A 130 -3.39 13.81 8.64
C LEU A 130 -4.30 13.38 7.47
N ALA A 131 -3.83 12.51 6.60
CA ALA A 131 -4.61 11.96 5.48
C ALA A 131 -5.79 11.11 5.97
N GLY A 132 -5.70 10.50 7.14
CA GLY A 132 -6.82 9.81 7.79
C GLY A 132 -8.00 10.74 8.13
N ALA A 133 -7.77 12.06 8.21
CA ALA A 133 -8.78 13.08 8.49
C ALA A 133 -9.19 13.90 7.26
N VAL A 134 -8.87 13.44 6.04
CA VAL A 134 -9.35 14.07 4.79
C VAL A 134 -10.87 14.09 4.79
N GLY A 135 -11.46 15.25 4.47
CA GLY A 135 -12.92 15.45 4.52
C GLY A 135 -13.50 15.74 5.92
N ALA A 136 -12.73 15.60 6.99
CA ALA A 136 -13.17 15.99 8.33
C ALA A 136 -13.10 17.51 8.53
N GLY A 137 -14.05 18.05 9.32
CA GLY A 137 -14.03 19.45 9.73
C GLY A 137 -12.79 19.82 10.55
N TRP A 138 -12.48 21.12 10.63
CA TRP A 138 -11.31 21.66 11.31
C TRP A 138 -11.19 21.22 12.78
N ALA A 139 -12.30 21.13 13.50
CA ALA A 139 -12.33 20.69 14.90
C ALA A 139 -11.81 19.26 15.11
N ARG A 140 -12.01 18.36 14.14
CA ARG A 140 -11.46 17.00 14.17
C ARG A 140 -9.99 16.93 13.76
N LYS A 141 -9.50 17.92 13.03
CA LYS A 141 -8.09 18.01 12.60
C LYS A 141 -7.20 18.63 13.67
N LEU A 142 -7.71 19.60 14.42
CA LEU A 142 -6.93 20.37 15.39
C LEU A 142 -6.11 19.49 16.37
N PRO A 143 -6.67 18.45 17.01
CA PRO A 143 -5.92 17.60 17.93
C PRO A 143 -4.89 16.68 17.23
N LEU A 144 -4.88 16.61 15.91
CA LEU A 144 -3.93 15.79 15.16
C LEU A 144 -2.58 16.52 14.92
N TYR A 145 -2.56 17.86 14.93
CA TYR A 145 -1.33 18.60 14.61
C TYR A 145 -0.20 18.37 15.62
N PRO A 146 -0.41 18.41 16.94
CA PRO A 146 0.66 18.09 17.90
C PRO A 146 1.20 16.67 17.72
N ARG A 147 0.32 15.73 17.41
CA ARG A 147 0.69 14.33 17.14
C ARG A 147 1.48 14.19 15.83
N ALA A 148 1.06 14.89 14.79
CA ALA A 148 1.78 14.93 13.51
C ALA A 148 3.19 15.53 13.71
N ALA A 149 3.30 16.60 14.53
CA ALA A 149 4.59 17.19 14.88
C ALA A 149 5.48 16.21 15.66
N ALA A 150 4.94 15.48 16.62
CA ALA A 150 5.67 14.44 17.35
C ALA A 150 6.18 13.33 16.43
N LEU A 151 5.33 12.85 15.52
CA LEU A 151 5.72 11.85 14.50
C LEU A 151 6.80 12.40 13.55
N HIS A 152 6.69 13.66 13.14
CA HIS A 152 7.69 14.32 12.31
C HIS A 152 9.07 14.37 13.01
N VAL A 153 9.11 14.74 14.28
CA VAL A 153 10.36 14.79 15.06
C VAL A 153 10.95 13.39 15.21
N LEU A 154 10.11 12.40 15.51
CA LEU A 154 10.53 11.02 15.65
C LEU A 154 11.09 10.48 14.33
N GLU A 155 10.38 10.67 13.22
CA GLU A 155 10.80 10.24 11.89
C GLU A 155 12.13 10.88 11.49
N ARG A 156 12.28 12.20 11.74
CA ARG A 156 13.54 12.91 11.49
C ARG A 156 14.71 12.32 12.28
N ARG A 157 14.48 11.91 13.54
CA ARG A 157 15.50 11.23 14.36
C ARG A 157 15.89 9.87 13.77
N CYS A 158 14.89 9.07 13.36
CA CYS A 158 15.14 7.79 12.71
C CYS A 158 15.91 7.95 11.40
N LEU A 159 15.53 8.89 10.54
CA LEU A 159 16.21 9.19 9.28
C LEU A 159 17.67 9.62 9.47
N LYS A 160 17.95 10.45 10.48
CA LYS A 160 19.33 10.88 10.78
C LYS A 160 20.22 9.74 11.27
N ARG A 161 19.64 8.76 11.98
CA ARG A 161 20.37 7.61 12.54
C ARG A 161 20.44 6.41 11.61
N SER A 162 19.72 6.43 10.48
CA SER A 162 19.75 5.37 9.49
C SER A 162 20.99 5.50 8.60
N ALA A 163 21.73 4.42 8.44
CA ALA A 163 22.86 4.34 7.50
C ALA A 163 22.34 4.37 6.06
N SER A 164 21.26 3.63 5.78
CA SER A 164 20.56 3.62 4.49
C SER A 164 19.11 4.08 4.65
N ILE A 165 18.58 4.77 3.65
CA ILE A 165 17.18 5.19 3.61
C ILE A 165 16.63 4.79 2.24
N THR A 166 15.48 4.11 2.21
CA THR A 166 14.81 3.75 0.96
C THR A 166 13.40 4.32 0.89
N ALA A 167 12.89 4.52 -0.30
CA ALA A 167 11.50 4.88 -0.58
C ALA A 167 11.02 4.15 -1.83
N PHE A 168 9.71 3.95 -1.93
CA PHE A 168 9.14 3.13 -3.00
C PHE A 168 8.74 3.93 -4.25
N SER A 169 8.93 5.26 -4.23
CA SER A 169 8.65 6.14 -5.36
C SER A 169 9.46 7.45 -5.30
N LEU A 170 9.61 8.11 -6.43
CA LEU A 170 10.16 9.46 -6.52
C LEU A 170 9.27 10.45 -5.74
N TYR A 171 7.96 10.27 -5.82
CA TYR A 171 7.00 11.07 -5.06
C TYR A 171 7.29 11.01 -3.55
N THR A 172 7.52 9.82 -3.00
CA THR A 172 7.84 9.67 -1.57
C THR A 172 9.18 10.34 -1.23
N ARG A 173 10.21 10.22 -2.08
CA ARG A 173 11.47 10.96 -1.92
C ARG A 173 11.26 12.48 -1.93
N ASP A 174 10.38 12.98 -2.79
CA ASP A 174 10.07 14.41 -2.85
C ASP A 174 9.29 14.88 -1.60
N LEU A 175 8.43 14.04 -1.04
CA LEU A 175 7.82 14.31 0.27
C LEU A 175 8.88 14.39 1.38
N VAL A 176 9.87 13.50 1.38
CA VAL A 176 11.00 13.57 2.32
C VAL A 176 11.78 14.88 2.12
N ARG A 177 12.02 15.30 0.89
CA ARG A 177 12.66 16.60 0.58
C ARG A 177 11.90 17.77 1.19
N LYS A 178 10.58 17.80 1.00
CA LYS A 178 9.70 18.86 1.52
C LYS A 178 9.64 18.90 3.06
N LEU A 179 9.67 17.72 3.70
CA LEU A 179 9.46 17.61 5.15
C LEU A 179 10.77 17.62 5.96
N HIS A 180 11.82 17.01 5.43
CA HIS A 180 13.07 16.77 6.17
C HIS A 180 14.29 17.46 5.55
N GLY A 181 14.12 18.08 4.36
CA GLY A 181 15.14 18.86 3.66
C GLY A 181 15.88 18.06 2.58
N ALA A 182 16.57 18.80 1.70
CA ALA A 182 17.26 18.25 0.52
C ALA A 182 18.33 17.21 0.91
N HIS A 183 19.15 17.54 1.92
CA HIS A 183 20.24 16.65 2.36
C HIS A 183 19.76 15.26 2.80
N VAL A 184 18.58 15.15 3.44
CA VAL A 184 18.01 13.84 3.78
C VAL A 184 17.51 13.14 2.52
N ALA A 185 16.83 13.87 1.63
CA ALA A 185 16.26 13.30 0.41
C ALA A 185 17.33 12.78 -0.58
N GLU A 186 18.51 13.39 -0.61
CA GLU A 186 19.64 12.93 -1.44
C GLU A 186 20.17 11.58 -1.01
N ARG A 187 19.99 11.21 0.25
CA ARG A 187 20.36 9.90 0.79
C ARG A 187 19.31 8.81 0.53
N VAL A 188 18.12 9.21 0.02
CA VAL A 188 17.03 8.26 -0.24
C VAL A 188 17.28 7.53 -1.55
N GLN A 189 17.52 6.23 -1.47
CA GLN A 189 17.51 5.35 -2.62
C GLN A 189 16.04 4.99 -2.96
N VAL A 190 15.64 5.24 -4.20
CA VAL A 190 14.30 4.87 -4.67
C VAL A 190 14.33 3.48 -5.25
N ILE A 191 13.62 2.57 -4.61
CA ILE A 191 13.43 1.18 -5.03
C ILE A 191 11.92 0.98 -5.14
N SER A 192 11.40 0.80 -6.36
CA SER A 192 9.96 0.69 -6.55
C SER A 192 9.38 -0.48 -5.75
N GLY A 193 8.15 -0.32 -5.28
CA GLY A 193 7.38 -1.45 -4.75
C GLY A 193 7.16 -2.52 -5.82
N TRP A 194 6.71 -3.69 -5.42
CA TRP A 194 6.59 -4.86 -6.30
C TRP A 194 5.32 -5.65 -6.05
N ALA A 195 4.94 -6.49 -7.03
CA ALA A 195 3.94 -7.53 -6.86
C ALA A 195 4.54 -8.91 -7.18
N ASN A 196 3.94 -9.96 -6.59
CA ASN A 196 4.23 -11.33 -6.94
C ASN A 196 3.48 -11.69 -8.23
N MET A 197 4.15 -11.62 -9.37
CA MET A 197 3.54 -11.86 -10.68
C MET A 197 2.95 -13.27 -10.83
N ALA A 198 3.48 -14.27 -10.10
CA ALA A 198 2.96 -15.63 -10.15
C ALA A 198 1.58 -15.76 -9.47
N GLN A 199 1.28 -14.89 -8.51
CA GLN A 199 -0.01 -14.85 -7.80
C GLN A 199 -1.14 -14.28 -8.66
N PHE A 200 -0.80 -13.42 -9.64
CA PHE A 200 -1.74 -12.70 -10.48
C PHE A 200 -1.72 -13.27 -11.89
N ALA A 201 -2.52 -14.33 -12.13
CA ALA A 201 -2.61 -14.96 -13.42
C ALA A 201 -3.44 -14.13 -14.42
N MET A 202 -3.03 -14.13 -15.68
CA MET A 202 -3.84 -13.56 -16.75
C MET A 202 -5.10 -14.40 -16.98
N PRO A 203 -6.25 -13.77 -17.31
CA PRO A 203 -7.47 -14.49 -17.61
C PRO A 203 -7.35 -15.20 -18.96
N ILE A 204 -7.77 -16.45 -19.00
CA ILE A 204 -7.97 -17.18 -20.27
C ILE A 204 -9.25 -16.67 -20.94
N ASP A 205 -10.32 -16.47 -20.13
CA ASP A 205 -11.61 -15.98 -20.57
C ASP A 205 -12.22 -15.10 -19.45
N ARG A 206 -12.36 -13.80 -19.73
CA ARG A 206 -12.94 -12.84 -18.78
C ARG A 206 -14.41 -13.07 -18.52
N GLU A 207 -15.20 -13.44 -19.54
CA GLU A 207 -16.63 -13.65 -19.39
C GLU A 207 -16.92 -14.91 -18.55
N ALA A 208 -16.17 -15.99 -18.75
CA ALA A 208 -16.23 -17.16 -17.88
C ALA A 208 -15.80 -16.83 -16.45
N GLY A 209 -14.79 -15.96 -16.28
CA GLY A 209 -14.37 -15.44 -14.97
C GLY A 209 -15.49 -14.68 -14.25
N ARG A 210 -16.20 -13.79 -14.97
CA ARG A 210 -17.36 -13.04 -14.46
C ARG A 210 -18.49 -13.96 -14.02
N SER A 211 -18.84 -14.93 -14.86
CA SER A 211 -19.89 -15.89 -14.54
C SER A 211 -19.61 -16.65 -13.25
N ARG A 212 -18.35 -17.07 -13.01
CA ARG A 212 -17.93 -17.74 -11.76
C ARG A 212 -17.99 -16.82 -10.54
N LEU A 213 -17.82 -15.51 -10.72
CA LEU A 213 -17.91 -14.50 -9.65
C LEU A 213 -19.34 -13.99 -9.46
N GLY A 214 -20.32 -14.45 -10.26
CA GLY A 214 -21.68 -13.92 -10.24
C GLY A 214 -21.77 -12.46 -10.74
N TRP A 215 -20.81 -12.04 -11.56
CA TRP A 215 -20.80 -10.72 -12.18
C TRP A 215 -21.55 -10.72 -13.50
N PRO A 216 -22.13 -9.58 -13.91
CA PRO A 216 -22.83 -9.51 -15.19
C PRO A 216 -21.89 -9.71 -16.36
N THR A 217 -22.39 -10.42 -17.37
CA THR A 217 -21.77 -10.59 -18.69
C THR A 217 -22.36 -9.58 -19.68
N GLY A 218 -21.65 -9.31 -20.77
CA GLY A 218 -22.13 -8.39 -21.82
C GLY A 218 -22.16 -6.90 -21.44
N VAL A 219 -21.59 -6.53 -20.28
CA VAL A 219 -21.36 -5.14 -19.89
C VAL A 219 -19.93 -4.98 -19.35
N PRO A 220 -19.30 -3.80 -19.54
CA PRO A 220 -18.00 -3.53 -18.95
C PRO A 220 -18.07 -3.60 -17.40
N VAL A 221 -17.18 -4.39 -16.80
CA VAL A 221 -17.05 -4.50 -15.34
C VAL A 221 -15.84 -3.69 -14.91
N LEU A 222 -16.08 -2.66 -14.11
CA LEU A 222 -15.07 -1.85 -13.45
C LEU A 222 -14.83 -2.45 -12.05
N PHE A 223 -13.57 -2.53 -11.64
CA PHE A 223 -13.21 -3.09 -10.34
C PHE A 223 -12.35 -2.10 -9.55
N THR A 224 -12.59 -2.01 -8.25
CA THR A 224 -11.72 -1.31 -7.31
C THR A 224 -11.64 -2.07 -5.99
N VAL A 225 -10.44 -2.17 -5.43
CA VAL A 225 -10.23 -2.74 -4.09
C VAL A 225 -9.49 -1.73 -3.24
N ARG A 226 -10.11 -1.29 -2.14
CA ARG A 226 -9.55 -0.27 -1.26
C ARG A 226 -10.08 -0.39 0.16
N ARG A 227 -9.30 0.12 1.11
CA ARG A 227 -9.87 0.47 2.40
C ARG A 227 -10.89 1.60 2.23
N LEU A 228 -12.10 1.45 2.79
CA LEU A 228 -13.18 2.43 2.60
C LEU A 228 -13.02 3.61 3.56
N VAL A 229 -12.08 4.51 3.21
CA VAL A 229 -11.75 5.75 3.94
C VAL A 229 -11.70 6.94 2.97
N PRO A 230 -11.89 8.21 3.44
CA PRO A 230 -12.07 9.38 2.55
C PRO A 230 -10.94 9.57 1.53
N ARG A 231 -9.68 9.39 1.93
CA ARG A 231 -8.52 9.61 1.06
C ARG A 231 -8.48 8.67 -0.15
N MET A 232 -9.23 7.56 -0.13
CA MET A 232 -9.27 6.59 -1.25
C MET A 232 -10.21 7.01 -2.39
N GLY A 233 -11.01 8.07 -2.21
CA GLY A 233 -11.72 8.74 -3.30
C GLY A 233 -12.98 8.04 -3.82
N LEU A 234 -13.51 7.04 -3.12
CA LEU A 234 -14.69 6.29 -3.58
C LEU A 234 -15.96 7.14 -3.68
N GLU A 235 -16.12 8.17 -2.84
CA GLU A 235 -17.21 9.12 -3.00
C GLU A 235 -17.14 9.84 -4.35
N ARG A 236 -15.94 10.27 -4.75
CA ARG A 236 -15.72 10.93 -6.05
C ARG A 236 -16.00 9.98 -7.22
N LEU A 237 -15.61 8.72 -7.09
CA LEU A 237 -15.89 7.68 -8.08
C LEU A 237 -17.41 7.47 -8.25
N LEU A 238 -18.18 7.37 -7.15
CA LEU A 238 -19.64 7.21 -7.24
C LEU A 238 -20.31 8.43 -7.91
N ARG A 239 -19.87 9.65 -7.60
CA ARG A 239 -20.36 10.87 -8.27
C ARG A 239 -19.99 10.91 -9.76
N ALA A 240 -18.79 10.46 -10.12
CA ALA A 240 -18.37 10.31 -11.50
C ALA A 240 -19.25 9.29 -12.25
N LEU A 241 -19.53 8.15 -11.65
CA LEU A 241 -20.34 7.09 -12.24
C LEU A 241 -21.81 7.50 -12.42
N HIS A 242 -22.36 8.34 -11.53
CA HIS A 242 -23.66 8.95 -11.77
C HIS A 242 -23.66 9.76 -13.08
N GLY A 243 -22.61 10.55 -13.33
CA GLY A 243 -22.46 11.27 -14.59
C GLY A 243 -22.25 10.34 -15.80
N VAL A 244 -21.56 9.21 -15.63
CA VAL A 244 -21.39 8.18 -16.68
C VAL A 244 -22.76 7.57 -17.04
N GLN A 245 -23.56 7.22 -16.04
CA GLN A 245 -24.92 6.69 -16.21
C GLN A 245 -25.86 7.73 -16.90
N ALA A 246 -25.78 8.98 -16.46
CA ALA A 246 -26.54 10.08 -17.09
C ALA A 246 -26.16 10.32 -18.54
N ALA A 247 -24.91 10.03 -18.94
CA ALA A 247 -24.45 10.03 -20.32
C ALA A 247 -24.87 8.76 -21.12
N GLY A 248 -25.72 7.91 -20.57
CA GLY A 248 -26.26 6.71 -21.20
C GLY A 248 -25.28 5.54 -21.34
N ARG A 249 -24.14 5.56 -20.62
CA ARG A 249 -23.17 4.48 -20.67
C ARG A 249 -23.47 3.39 -19.65
N ARG A 250 -23.40 2.12 -20.09
CA ARG A 250 -23.64 0.94 -19.24
C ARG A 250 -22.32 0.48 -18.64
N PHE A 251 -22.34 0.15 -17.36
CA PHE A 251 -21.22 -0.40 -16.61
C PHE A 251 -21.71 -1.20 -15.41
N HIS A 252 -20.83 -2.00 -14.84
CA HIS A 252 -21.00 -2.56 -13.50
C HIS A 252 -19.75 -2.29 -12.68
N LEU A 253 -19.88 -1.66 -11.50
CA LEU A 253 -18.76 -1.43 -10.59
C LEU A 253 -18.79 -2.45 -9.44
N VAL A 254 -17.66 -3.10 -9.21
CA VAL A 254 -17.44 -3.93 -8.02
C VAL A 254 -16.45 -3.22 -7.09
N VAL A 255 -16.86 -2.98 -5.85
CA VAL A 255 -16.07 -2.36 -4.79
C VAL A 255 -15.71 -3.41 -3.76
N ALA A 256 -14.46 -3.88 -3.73
CA ALA A 256 -13.94 -4.75 -2.69
C ALA A 256 -13.26 -3.94 -1.57
N GLY A 257 -13.22 -4.53 -0.38
CA GLY A 257 -12.65 -3.93 0.82
C GLY A 257 -13.69 -3.48 1.83
N ASP A 258 -13.21 -3.02 2.98
CA ASP A 258 -14.06 -2.56 4.08
C ASP A 258 -13.48 -1.29 4.73
N GLY A 259 -14.27 -0.64 5.55
CA GLY A 259 -13.87 0.56 6.28
C GLY A 259 -15.03 1.42 6.76
N PRO A 260 -14.73 2.45 7.58
CA PRO A 260 -15.75 3.25 8.24
C PRO A 260 -16.68 4.01 7.30
N GLN A 261 -16.29 4.24 6.04
CA GLN A 261 -17.16 4.91 5.06
C GLN A 261 -18.18 3.98 4.38
N LYS A 262 -18.10 2.64 4.55
CA LYS A 262 -18.98 1.71 3.84
C LYS A 262 -20.47 2.08 3.91
N PRO A 263 -21.06 2.36 5.10
CA PRO A 263 -22.48 2.71 5.17
C PRO A 263 -22.80 4.04 4.46
N ALA A 264 -21.89 5.01 4.49
CA ALA A 264 -22.07 6.29 3.81
C ALA A 264 -21.98 6.16 2.28
N LEU A 265 -21.05 5.33 1.78
CA LEU A 265 -20.91 5.06 0.35
C LEU A 265 -22.09 4.28 -0.21
N GLN A 266 -22.65 3.33 0.55
CA GLN A 266 -23.86 2.60 0.17
C GLN A 266 -25.08 3.52 0.08
N ARG A 267 -25.28 4.42 1.06
CA ARG A 267 -26.34 5.45 0.99
C ARG A 267 -26.13 6.36 -0.22
N LEU A 268 -24.92 6.87 -0.43
CA LEU A 268 -24.63 7.72 -1.57
C LEU A 268 -24.91 7.02 -2.91
N ALA A 269 -24.58 5.74 -3.05
CA ALA A 269 -24.93 4.95 -4.24
C ALA A 269 -26.44 4.87 -4.45
N GLY A 270 -27.23 4.73 -3.37
CA GLY A 270 -28.70 4.80 -3.41
C GLY A 270 -29.22 6.17 -3.86
N ASP A 271 -28.73 7.24 -3.23
CA ASP A 271 -29.14 8.62 -3.54
C ASP A 271 -28.80 9.02 -4.99
N LEU A 272 -27.76 8.42 -5.57
CA LEU A 272 -27.34 8.62 -6.95
C LEU A 272 -27.98 7.65 -7.96
N GLY A 273 -28.88 6.74 -7.52
CA GLY A 273 -29.54 5.77 -8.39
C GLY A 273 -28.61 4.70 -8.97
N LEU A 274 -27.53 4.33 -8.26
CA LEU A 274 -26.49 3.42 -8.73
C LEU A 274 -26.61 1.99 -8.16
N LEU A 275 -27.61 1.66 -7.36
CA LEU A 275 -27.69 0.36 -6.66
C LEU A 275 -27.75 -0.85 -7.60
N SER A 276 -28.30 -0.70 -8.80
CA SER A 276 -28.32 -1.77 -9.81
C SER A 276 -26.98 -1.96 -10.53
N SER A 277 -26.08 -0.96 -10.48
CA SER A 277 -24.81 -0.93 -11.21
C SER A 277 -23.58 -0.97 -10.30
N VAL A 278 -23.76 -0.93 -8.97
CA VAL A 278 -22.65 -0.91 -8.00
C VAL A 278 -22.81 -2.02 -6.96
N GLN A 279 -21.85 -2.92 -6.89
CA GLN A 279 -21.79 -4.01 -5.92
C GLN A 279 -20.69 -3.74 -4.89
N PHE A 280 -21.01 -3.83 -3.60
CA PHE A 280 -20.06 -3.79 -2.49
C PHE A 280 -19.73 -5.23 -2.06
N ALA A 281 -18.59 -5.76 -2.48
CA ALA A 281 -18.19 -7.15 -2.22
C ALA A 281 -17.66 -7.40 -0.79
N GLY A 282 -17.35 -6.34 -0.03
CA GLY A 282 -16.72 -6.49 1.29
C GLY A 282 -15.25 -6.89 1.20
N SER A 283 -14.69 -7.38 2.32
CA SER A 283 -13.32 -7.90 2.36
C SER A 283 -13.22 -9.19 1.56
N VAL A 284 -12.15 -9.33 0.78
CA VAL A 284 -11.86 -10.49 -0.07
C VAL A 284 -10.49 -11.05 0.28
N ASP A 285 -10.30 -12.36 0.15
CA ASP A 285 -9.00 -13.00 0.26
C ASP A 285 -8.15 -12.78 -1.00
N GLU A 286 -6.88 -13.14 -0.93
CA GLU A 286 -5.93 -12.91 -2.01
C GLU A 286 -6.24 -13.70 -3.28
N ASP A 287 -6.77 -14.92 -3.14
CA ASP A 287 -7.14 -15.76 -4.28
C ASP A 287 -8.37 -15.20 -5.00
N ALA A 288 -9.37 -14.76 -4.24
CA ALA A 288 -10.53 -14.06 -4.80
C ALA A 288 -10.10 -12.75 -5.47
N LEU A 289 -9.20 -12.00 -4.84
CA LEU A 289 -8.68 -10.74 -5.37
C LEU A 289 -8.01 -10.93 -6.74
N SER A 290 -7.17 -11.94 -6.90
CA SER A 290 -6.52 -12.26 -8.18
C SER A 290 -7.56 -12.54 -9.28
N ARG A 291 -8.57 -13.37 -8.97
CA ARG A 291 -9.68 -13.67 -9.91
C ARG A 291 -10.50 -12.41 -10.26
N MET A 292 -10.74 -11.53 -9.30
CA MET A 292 -11.49 -10.29 -9.53
C MET A 292 -10.73 -9.32 -10.43
N TYR A 293 -9.42 -9.12 -10.23
CA TYR A 293 -8.61 -8.35 -11.17
C TYR A 293 -8.67 -8.92 -12.58
N ALA A 294 -8.52 -10.24 -12.72
CA ALA A 294 -8.52 -10.91 -14.01
C ALA A 294 -9.86 -10.80 -14.75
N ALA A 295 -11.00 -10.85 -14.05
CA ALA A 295 -12.34 -10.76 -14.65
C ALA A 295 -12.77 -9.33 -15.00
N ALA A 296 -12.12 -8.30 -14.44
CA ALA A 296 -12.49 -6.92 -14.68
C ALA A 296 -12.12 -6.43 -16.10
N SER A 297 -12.93 -5.52 -16.65
CA SER A 297 -12.60 -4.81 -17.89
C SER A 297 -11.48 -3.79 -17.65
N ALA A 298 -11.53 -3.11 -16.49
CA ALA A 298 -10.50 -2.20 -16.02
C ALA A 298 -10.50 -2.13 -14.49
N PHE A 299 -9.34 -1.90 -13.92
CA PHE A 299 -9.18 -1.51 -12.52
C PHE A 299 -9.28 0.00 -12.39
N VAL A 300 -10.07 0.49 -11.42
CA VAL A 300 -10.24 1.94 -11.18
C VAL A 300 -9.58 2.33 -9.87
N LEU A 301 -8.68 3.31 -9.93
CA LEU A 301 -7.88 3.79 -8.80
C LEU A 301 -8.16 5.28 -8.54
N PRO A 302 -9.26 5.62 -7.83
CA PRO A 302 -9.75 7.00 -7.71
C PRO A 302 -9.14 7.77 -6.53
N THR A 303 -7.90 7.48 -6.16
CA THR A 303 -7.25 8.05 -4.96
C THR A 303 -7.39 9.57 -4.89
N ALA A 304 -7.89 10.07 -3.75
CA ALA A 304 -8.08 11.50 -3.53
C ALA A 304 -6.86 12.20 -2.92
N ALA A 305 -6.06 11.45 -2.11
CA ALA A 305 -4.88 12.03 -1.46
C ALA A 305 -3.91 10.93 -0.99
N LEU A 306 -2.62 11.26 -1.02
CA LEU A 306 -1.51 10.49 -0.44
C LEU A 306 -1.46 9.02 -0.92
N GLU A 307 -1.07 8.81 -2.16
CA GLU A 307 -0.70 7.49 -2.68
C GLU A 307 0.82 7.43 -2.85
N CYS A 308 1.51 6.70 -2.00
CA CYS A 308 2.97 6.69 -2.00
C CYS A 308 3.59 5.67 -2.96
N PHE A 309 2.80 4.71 -3.45
CA PHE A 309 3.19 3.81 -4.55
C PHE A 309 1.99 3.31 -5.36
N GLY A 310 1.04 2.62 -4.72
CA GLY A 310 -0.12 2.04 -5.42
C GLY A 310 0.10 0.59 -5.85
N LEU A 311 0.48 -0.30 -4.91
CA LEU A 311 0.69 -1.73 -5.17
C LEU A 311 -0.46 -2.39 -5.92
N ILE A 312 -1.70 -2.02 -5.59
CA ILE A 312 -2.92 -2.53 -6.23
C ILE A 312 -3.02 -2.19 -7.73
N ALA A 313 -2.36 -1.11 -8.19
CA ALA A 313 -2.25 -0.84 -9.62
C ALA A 313 -1.31 -1.84 -10.29
N VAL A 314 -0.19 -2.18 -9.64
CA VAL A 314 0.75 -3.19 -10.13
C VAL A 314 0.10 -4.58 -10.15
N GLU A 315 -0.67 -4.93 -9.14
CA GLU A 315 -1.44 -6.18 -9.06
C GLU A 315 -2.44 -6.30 -10.23
N ALA A 316 -3.18 -5.22 -10.51
CA ALA A 316 -4.10 -5.17 -11.65
C ALA A 316 -3.35 -5.34 -12.99
N MET A 317 -2.25 -4.61 -13.18
CA MET A 317 -1.44 -4.73 -14.40
C MET A 317 -0.80 -6.11 -14.54
N ALA A 318 -0.48 -6.80 -13.44
CA ALA A 318 0.03 -8.17 -13.46
C ALA A 318 -0.98 -9.17 -14.05
N THR A 319 -2.30 -8.89 -13.96
CA THR A 319 -3.34 -9.66 -14.67
C THR A 319 -3.59 -9.19 -16.11
N GLY A 320 -2.84 -8.24 -16.62
CA GLY A 320 -3.05 -7.64 -17.92
C GLY A 320 -4.23 -6.65 -17.98
N SER A 321 -4.76 -6.23 -16.83
CA SER A 321 -5.89 -5.29 -16.79
C SER A 321 -5.42 -3.83 -16.87
N PRO A 322 -6.06 -2.96 -17.69
CA PRO A 322 -5.78 -1.55 -17.70
C PRO A 322 -6.17 -0.89 -16.37
N VAL A 323 -5.43 0.15 -15.98
CA VAL A 323 -5.62 0.87 -14.73
C VAL A 323 -6.05 2.31 -15.00
N LEU A 324 -7.31 2.62 -14.75
CA LEU A 324 -7.86 3.97 -14.88
C LEU A 324 -7.72 4.70 -13.53
N ALA A 325 -6.91 5.74 -13.49
CA ALA A 325 -6.50 6.30 -12.21
C ALA A 325 -6.52 7.83 -12.15
N THR A 326 -6.60 8.37 -10.94
CA THR A 326 -6.32 9.78 -10.67
C THR A 326 -4.82 10.03 -10.61
N PRO A 327 -4.32 11.21 -11.02
CA PRO A 327 -2.88 11.53 -10.99
C PRO A 327 -2.40 11.90 -9.58
N THR A 328 -2.76 11.11 -8.58
CA THR A 328 -2.48 11.41 -7.17
C THR A 328 -1.22 10.68 -6.70
N GLY A 329 -0.28 11.44 -6.15
CA GLY A 329 0.93 10.86 -5.55
C GLY A 329 1.85 10.19 -6.55
N ALA A 330 2.23 8.94 -6.27
CA ALA A 330 3.09 8.12 -7.12
C ALA A 330 2.35 7.41 -8.27
N ILE A 331 1.03 7.52 -8.37
CA ILE A 331 0.27 6.85 -9.45
C ILE A 331 0.80 7.19 -10.85
N PRO A 332 1.16 8.45 -11.20
CA PRO A 332 1.76 8.76 -12.49
C PRO A 332 3.06 8.01 -12.77
N GLU A 333 3.87 7.71 -11.75
CA GLU A 333 5.13 6.94 -11.91
C GLU A 333 4.85 5.46 -12.24
N VAL A 334 3.74 4.91 -11.73
CA VAL A 334 3.37 3.51 -11.89
C VAL A 334 2.56 3.27 -13.16
N VAL A 335 1.53 4.06 -13.39
CA VAL A 335 0.56 3.89 -14.48
C VAL A 335 0.97 4.68 -15.72
N GLY A 336 1.42 5.93 -15.55
CA GLY A 336 1.76 6.82 -16.68
C GLY A 336 2.93 6.32 -17.53
N GLY A 337 3.74 5.43 -17.02
CA GLY A 337 4.87 4.86 -17.77
C GLY A 337 4.46 3.82 -18.83
N ILE A 338 3.24 3.26 -18.77
CA ILE A 338 2.67 2.44 -19.83
C ILE A 338 1.72 3.26 -20.70
N GLU A 339 0.79 3.99 -20.11
CA GLU A 339 -0.18 4.77 -20.85
C GLU A 339 -0.62 6.03 -20.07
N PRO A 340 -0.09 7.20 -20.42
CA PRO A 340 -0.48 8.45 -19.75
C PRO A 340 -1.97 8.78 -19.84
N GLN A 341 -2.67 8.34 -20.90
CA GLN A 341 -4.08 8.61 -21.07
C GLN A 341 -5.01 7.77 -20.16
N TRP A 342 -4.46 6.79 -19.44
CA TRP A 342 -5.18 6.08 -18.36
C TRP A 342 -5.26 6.91 -17.07
N LEU A 343 -4.62 8.08 -17.05
CA LEU A 343 -4.72 9.03 -15.95
C LEU A 343 -5.81 10.08 -16.24
N ALA A 344 -6.66 10.32 -15.26
CA ALA A 344 -7.58 11.46 -15.28
C ALA A 344 -6.78 12.78 -15.27
N ARG A 345 -7.36 13.86 -15.77
CA ARG A 345 -6.73 15.19 -15.74
C ARG A 345 -6.41 15.65 -14.30
N ASP A 346 -7.31 15.35 -13.37
CA ASP A 346 -7.19 15.63 -11.95
C ASP A 346 -8.04 14.61 -11.15
N ASN A 347 -8.18 14.82 -9.84
CA ASN A 347 -8.95 13.91 -9.00
C ASN A 347 -10.40 14.37 -8.74
N SER A 348 -10.96 15.27 -9.57
CA SER A 348 -12.37 15.68 -9.50
C SER A 348 -13.30 14.58 -10.05
N PRO A 349 -14.57 14.54 -9.60
CA PRO A 349 -15.57 13.64 -10.17
C PRO A 349 -15.73 13.78 -11.69
N ASP A 350 -15.67 15.02 -12.22
CA ASP A 350 -15.79 15.27 -13.66
C ASP A 350 -14.62 14.70 -14.45
N ALA A 351 -13.38 14.88 -13.98
CA ALA A 351 -12.21 14.30 -14.65
C ALA A 351 -12.23 12.76 -14.62
N ILE A 352 -12.68 12.16 -13.52
CA ILE A 352 -12.87 10.70 -13.42
C ILE A 352 -13.99 10.25 -14.38
N ARG A 353 -15.13 10.96 -14.43
CA ARG A 353 -16.22 10.68 -15.39
C ARG A 353 -15.72 10.68 -16.82
N ASP A 354 -15.01 11.73 -17.22
CA ASP A 354 -14.53 11.90 -18.60
C ASP A 354 -13.55 10.78 -18.99
N LEU A 355 -12.67 10.36 -18.08
CA LEU A 355 -11.79 9.21 -18.28
C LEU A 355 -12.59 7.91 -18.45
N LEU A 356 -13.59 7.67 -17.61
CA LEU A 356 -14.43 6.46 -17.67
C LEU A 356 -15.27 6.42 -18.95
N ILE A 357 -15.83 7.55 -19.40
CA ILE A 357 -16.57 7.63 -20.66
C ILE A 357 -15.65 7.30 -21.84
N ARG A 358 -14.46 7.89 -21.90
CA ARG A 358 -13.47 7.59 -22.95
C ARG A 358 -13.10 6.11 -22.98
N PHE A 359 -12.95 5.47 -21.82
CA PHE A 359 -12.69 4.05 -21.73
C PHE A 359 -13.87 3.22 -22.26
N LEU A 360 -15.09 3.51 -21.81
CA LEU A 360 -16.31 2.80 -22.18
C LEU A 360 -16.67 2.97 -23.67
N ASP A 361 -16.31 4.09 -24.28
CA ASP A 361 -16.48 4.40 -25.70
C ASP A 361 -15.36 3.81 -26.57
N GLY A 362 -14.35 3.14 -25.97
CA GLY A 362 -13.20 2.63 -26.72
C GLY A 362 -12.26 3.72 -27.28
N SER A 363 -12.33 4.95 -26.75
CA SER A 363 -11.55 6.10 -27.24
C SER A 363 -10.17 6.23 -26.58
N LEU A 364 -9.85 5.38 -25.61
CA LEU A 364 -8.51 5.32 -25.03
C LEU A 364 -7.61 4.38 -25.86
N PRO A 365 -6.29 4.64 -25.92
CA PRO A 365 -5.36 3.69 -26.50
C PRO A 365 -5.49 2.33 -25.83
N GLY A 366 -5.71 1.29 -26.65
CA GLY A 366 -5.77 -0.09 -26.23
C GLY A 366 -4.35 -0.68 -26.14
N HIS A 367 -4.09 -1.42 -25.09
CA HIS A 367 -2.91 -2.27 -24.95
C HIS A 367 -3.35 -3.73 -24.86
N ARG A 368 -2.61 -4.63 -25.47
CA ARG A 368 -2.86 -6.06 -25.27
C ARG A 368 -2.58 -6.42 -23.81
N PRO A 369 -3.37 -7.31 -23.20
CA PRO A 369 -3.15 -7.72 -21.82
C PRO A 369 -1.71 -8.18 -21.52
N GLU A 370 -1.09 -8.85 -22.51
CA GLU A 370 0.29 -9.35 -22.42
C GLU A 370 1.30 -8.21 -22.31
N ASP A 371 1.08 -7.09 -23.03
CA ASP A 371 1.96 -5.92 -23.00
C ASP A 371 1.86 -5.18 -21.66
N VAL A 372 0.63 -5.10 -21.09
CA VAL A 372 0.39 -4.53 -19.75
C VAL A 372 1.10 -5.35 -18.69
N ARG A 373 0.95 -6.68 -18.73
CA ARG A 373 1.65 -7.59 -17.82
C ARG A 373 3.16 -7.51 -17.98
N ALA A 374 3.68 -7.54 -19.20
CA ALA A 374 5.11 -7.45 -19.46
C ALA A 374 5.73 -6.13 -18.94
N TYR A 375 4.97 -5.03 -19.01
CA TYR A 375 5.38 -3.77 -18.40
C TYR A 375 5.49 -3.90 -16.87
N ALA A 376 4.48 -4.49 -16.22
CA ALA A 376 4.51 -4.70 -14.77
C ALA A 376 5.65 -5.63 -14.33
N GLU A 377 5.90 -6.71 -15.06
CA GLU A 377 6.98 -7.66 -14.78
C GLU A 377 8.36 -7.00 -14.88
N ARG A 378 8.63 -6.26 -15.95
CA ARG A 378 9.93 -5.57 -16.12
C ARG A 378 10.21 -4.55 -15.03
N ARG A 379 9.19 -3.82 -14.56
CA ARG A 379 9.40 -2.70 -13.65
C ARG A 379 9.19 -3.03 -12.18
N PHE A 380 8.28 -3.97 -11.89
CA PHE A 380 7.74 -4.18 -10.53
C PHE A 380 7.76 -5.66 -10.12
N SER A 381 8.55 -6.51 -10.77
CA SER A 381 8.70 -7.91 -10.36
C SER A 381 9.30 -8.00 -8.97
N ARG A 382 8.65 -8.80 -8.10
CA ARG A 382 9.15 -9.09 -6.74
C ARG A 382 10.60 -9.58 -6.76
N THR A 383 10.93 -10.51 -7.64
CA THR A 383 12.26 -11.15 -7.68
C THR A 383 13.38 -10.14 -7.80
N HIS A 384 13.25 -9.12 -8.64
CA HIS A 384 14.28 -8.10 -8.81
C HIS A 384 14.23 -7.03 -7.72
N ARG A 385 13.03 -6.52 -7.40
CA ARG A 385 12.90 -5.39 -6.47
C ARG A 385 13.21 -5.76 -5.02
N VAL A 386 12.88 -6.98 -4.58
CA VAL A 386 13.24 -7.44 -3.23
C VAL A 386 14.76 -7.63 -3.10
N ALA A 387 15.44 -8.07 -4.17
CA ALA A 387 16.91 -8.18 -4.19
C ALA A 387 17.56 -6.80 -4.09
N ASP A 388 17.07 -5.79 -4.83
CA ASP A 388 17.54 -4.40 -4.74
C ASP A 388 17.40 -3.85 -3.31
N LEU A 389 16.24 -4.13 -2.65
CA LEU A 389 16.00 -3.71 -1.27
C LEU A 389 16.98 -4.42 -0.30
N ALA A 390 17.11 -5.74 -0.43
CA ALA A 390 18.03 -6.51 0.40
C ALA A 390 19.48 -6.02 0.26
N ALA A 391 19.93 -5.67 -0.96
CA ALA A 391 21.25 -5.08 -1.19
C ALA A 391 21.41 -3.73 -0.47
N ALA A 392 20.41 -2.85 -0.51
CA ALA A 392 20.42 -1.58 0.21
C ALA A 392 20.48 -1.77 1.74
N VAL A 393 19.78 -2.77 2.25
CA VAL A 393 19.75 -3.13 3.68
C VAL A 393 21.10 -3.69 4.13
N LEU A 394 21.66 -4.64 3.38
CA LEU A 394 22.93 -5.29 3.70
C LEU A 394 24.15 -4.42 3.40
N GLY A 395 23.98 -3.36 2.59
CA GLY A 395 25.07 -2.48 2.16
C GLY A 395 25.98 -3.08 1.11
N ALA A 396 25.55 -4.13 0.44
CA ALA A 396 26.15 -4.61 -0.77
C ALA A 396 25.80 -3.68 -1.94
N GLN A 397 26.69 -3.50 -2.89
CA GLN A 397 26.28 -2.92 -4.17
C GLN A 397 25.32 -3.90 -4.82
N ALA A 398 24.15 -3.40 -5.28
CA ALA A 398 23.23 -4.23 -6.04
C ALA A 398 24.00 -4.83 -7.23
N PRO A 399 23.83 -6.13 -7.54
CA PRO A 399 24.38 -6.65 -8.78
C PRO A 399 23.80 -5.82 -9.93
N VAL A 400 24.68 -5.28 -10.75
CA VAL A 400 24.29 -4.56 -11.97
C VAL A 400 23.58 -5.59 -12.84
N ALA A 401 22.26 -5.39 -13.06
CA ALA A 401 21.43 -6.26 -13.88
C ALA A 401 21.69 -6.01 -15.37
#